data_5a6885181da879f62c1d65998827c884
#
_entry.id   5a6885181da879f62c1d65998827c884
#
_cell.length_a   1.000
_cell.length_b   1.000
_cell.length_c   1.000
_cell.angle_alpha   90.00
_cell.angle_beta   90.00
_cell.angle_gamma   90.00
#
_symmetry.space_group_name_H-M   'P 1'
#
loop_
_entity.id
_entity.type
_entity.pdbx_description
1 polymer ?
#
loop_
_entity_poly.entity_id
_entity_poly.type
_entity_poly.pdbx_seq_one_letter_code
_entity_poly.pdbx_strand_id
1 'polypeptide(L)'
;MSGYYLLKNGEFAYNKSYSVGYDFGSIKRLDRYPMGALSTLYICFALKKHDSDFIKAYFDSLKWYREIYMISAEGARNHGLLNMPTEEFFDTKHYLPENTEEQRKIADFLITLERRIEAQQSLVDNLKKYKRGVMRAIFRGKAILFSETTKWKSVRLGDECTFFSGGTPRSTDSSFYGGEIPFIRSGEIHGAKTELFLTDDGLKYSSAKLVSKGDLIVALYGATSGEVDISQIDGAINQAILCIRPKLVNRTFLKYLLEDSKDDILNTYLQGGQGNLSAEIIKNLVFDIPDDRSQSAVVDFLDMIDQRISKSLMKLESIATLRSALMQQLFI
;
A
#
# COMPACT_ATOMS: atom_id res chain seq x y z
N MET A 1 -1.34 43.16 3.33
CA MET A 1 -0.74 41.92 2.87
C MET A 1 -0.49 42.03 1.37
N SER A 2 0.59 42.69 0.99
CA SER A 2 1.06 42.77 -0.40
C SER A 2 1.99 41.60 -0.64
N GLY A 3 1.59 40.64 -1.49
CA GLY A 3 2.42 39.50 -1.85
C GLY A 3 1.71 38.16 -1.88
N TYR A 4 0.38 38.13 -1.77
CA TYR A 4 -0.45 36.93 -1.88
C TYR A 4 -1.64 37.16 -2.79
N TYR A 5 -2.01 36.15 -3.57
CA TYR A 5 -3.28 36.11 -4.29
C TYR A 5 -4.38 35.54 -3.39
N LEU A 6 -5.57 36.15 -3.45
CA LEU A 6 -6.77 35.60 -2.82
C LEU A 6 -7.51 34.76 -3.85
N LEU A 7 -7.51 33.43 -3.65
CA LEU A 7 -8.23 32.50 -4.50
C LEU A 7 -9.58 32.19 -3.89
N LYS A 8 -10.65 32.25 -4.70
CA LYS A 8 -12.02 31.91 -4.30
C LYS A 8 -12.36 30.48 -4.64
N ASN A 9 -13.34 29.91 -3.96
CA ASN A 9 -13.88 28.59 -4.30
C ASN A 9 -14.26 28.52 -5.79
N GLY A 10 -13.86 27.43 -6.46
CA GLY A 10 -14.07 27.24 -7.90
C GLY A 10 -12.97 27.82 -8.80
N GLU A 11 -12.09 28.68 -8.28
CA GLU A 11 -10.95 29.20 -9.03
C GLU A 11 -9.76 28.23 -9.00
N PHE A 12 -8.87 28.35 -9.99
CA PHE A 12 -7.74 27.45 -10.23
C PHE A 12 -6.42 28.14 -9.90
N ALA A 13 -5.45 27.31 -9.49
CA ALA A 13 -4.07 27.71 -9.28
C ALA A 13 -3.11 26.72 -9.92
N TYR A 14 -2.18 27.22 -10.71
CA TYR A 14 -1.08 26.45 -11.27
C TYR A 14 0.16 26.59 -10.37
N ASN A 15 0.58 25.48 -9.81
CA ASN A 15 1.87 25.34 -9.14
C ASN A 15 2.94 24.97 -10.18
N LYS A 16 3.86 25.87 -10.44
CA LYS A 16 4.95 25.69 -11.41
C LYS A 16 6.10 24.82 -10.91
N SER A 17 6.01 24.24 -9.72
CA SER A 17 7.08 23.44 -9.14
C SER A 17 6.97 21.98 -9.57
N TYR A 18 8.10 21.40 -9.94
CA TYR A 18 8.24 19.95 -10.12
C TYR A 18 7.89 19.21 -8.82
N SER A 19 7.18 18.12 -8.94
CA SER A 19 6.99 17.16 -7.87
C SER A 19 6.78 15.76 -8.45
N VAL A 20 6.96 14.72 -7.63
CA VAL A 20 6.79 13.34 -8.08
C VAL A 20 5.40 13.14 -8.70
N GLY A 21 5.37 12.71 -9.97
CA GLY A 21 4.14 12.55 -10.75
C GLY A 21 3.61 13.83 -11.42
N TYR A 22 4.33 14.97 -11.30
CA TYR A 22 3.95 16.25 -11.88
C TYR A 22 5.18 16.96 -12.46
N ASP A 23 5.69 16.45 -13.59
CA ASP A 23 6.93 16.92 -14.22
C ASP A 23 6.87 18.39 -14.64
N PHE A 24 5.70 18.88 -15.04
CA PHE A 24 5.44 20.29 -15.40
C PHE A 24 4.55 20.99 -14.39
N GLY A 25 4.59 20.58 -13.12
CA GLY A 25 3.77 21.16 -12.07
C GLY A 25 2.33 20.68 -12.09
N SER A 26 1.45 21.30 -11.32
CA SER A 26 0.05 20.87 -11.20
C SER A 26 -0.91 22.05 -11.19
N ILE A 27 -2.06 21.90 -11.84
CA ILE A 27 -3.17 22.84 -11.77
C ILE A 27 -4.27 22.22 -10.91
N LYS A 28 -4.68 22.94 -9.86
CA LYS A 28 -5.74 22.48 -8.95
C LYS A 28 -6.76 23.57 -8.73
N ARG A 29 -8.02 23.14 -8.53
CA ARG A 29 -9.14 24.03 -8.19
C ARG A 29 -9.31 24.06 -6.68
N LEU A 30 -9.67 25.23 -6.15
CA LEU A 30 -10.03 25.37 -4.74
C LEU A 30 -11.47 24.87 -4.51
N ASP A 31 -11.61 23.66 -3.95
CA ASP A 31 -12.91 23.02 -3.74
C ASP A 31 -13.34 22.99 -2.26
N ARG A 32 -12.37 22.99 -1.31
CA ARG A 32 -12.64 22.65 0.10
C ARG A 32 -12.96 23.87 0.97
N TYR A 33 -12.52 25.04 0.58
CA TYR A 33 -12.65 26.27 1.38
C TYR A 33 -13.31 27.38 0.56
N PRO A 34 -14.02 28.32 1.20
CA PRO A 34 -14.59 29.46 0.49
C PRO A 34 -13.53 30.34 -0.17
N MET A 35 -12.38 30.51 0.48
CA MET A 35 -11.25 31.32 0.03
C MET A 35 -9.94 30.76 0.56
N GLY A 36 -8.84 31.04 -0.15
CA GLY A 36 -7.48 30.72 0.29
C GLY A 36 -6.47 31.75 -0.21
N ALA A 37 -5.41 32.00 0.57
CA ALA A 37 -4.31 32.87 0.18
C ALA A 37 -3.16 32.03 -0.40
N LEU A 38 -2.67 32.39 -1.60
CA LEU A 38 -1.57 31.72 -2.28
C LEU A 38 -0.43 32.70 -2.58
N SER A 39 0.79 32.17 -2.55
CA SER A 39 1.99 32.92 -2.96
C SER A 39 1.88 33.38 -4.41
N THR A 40 2.52 34.49 -4.75
CA THR A 40 2.66 35.01 -6.12
C THR A 40 3.48 34.10 -7.06
N LEU A 41 4.06 33.02 -6.53
CA LEU A 41 4.70 31.97 -7.35
C LEU A 41 3.71 31.14 -8.14
N TYR A 42 2.43 31.14 -7.75
CA TYR A 42 1.34 30.46 -8.47
C TYR A 42 0.73 31.36 -9.54
N ILE A 43 0.25 30.77 -10.64
CA ILE A 43 -0.62 31.44 -11.58
C ILE A 43 -2.06 31.12 -11.19
N CYS A 44 -2.81 32.14 -10.76
CA CYS A 44 -4.19 31.97 -10.33
C CYS A 44 -5.14 32.46 -11.43
N PHE A 45 -6.24 31.73 -11.68
CA PHE A 45 -7.19 32.08 -12.73
C PHE A 45 -8.61 31.54 -12.47
N ALA A 46 -9.58 32.17 -13.09
CA ALA A 46 -10.99 31.77 -13.13
C ALA A 46 -11.39 31.40 -14.56
N LEU A 47 -12.31 30.48 -14.71
CA LEU A 47 -12.86 30.07 -16.01
C LEU A 47 -13.94 31.09 -16.47
N LYS A 48 -14.03 31.32 -17.79
CA LYS A 48 -15.02 32.18 -18.41
C LYS A 48 -16.16 31.44 -19.11
N LYS A 49 -15.89 30.26 -19.69
CA LYS A 49 -16.85 29.63 -20.62
C LYS A 49 -17.06 28.12 -20.36
N HIS A 50 -16.05 27.41 -19.88
CA HIS A 50 -16.07 25.96 -19.83
C HIS A 50 -16.70 25.44 -18.54
N ASP A 51 -17.19 24.20 -18.57
CA ASP A 51 -17.61 23.51 -17.38
C ASP A 51 -16.41 23.29 -16.42
N SER A 52 -16.57 23.70 -15.17
CA SER A 52 -15.47 23.75 -14.21
C SER A 52 -15.00 22.36 -13.76
N ASP A 53 -15.90 21.39 -13.69
CA ASP A 53 -15.56 20.01 -13.33
C ASP A 53 -14.86 19.29 -14.48
N PHE A 54 -15.28 19.59 -15.73
CA PHE A 54 -14.60 19.10 -16.92
C PHE A 54 -13.16 19.62 -16.98
N ILE A 55 -12.95 20.92 -16.79
CA ILE A 55 -11.61 21.52 -16.83
C ILE A 55 -10.73 20.99 -15.69
N LYS A 56 -11.30 20.77 -14.50
CA LYS A 56 -10.58 20.09 -13.41
C LYS A 56 -10.09 18.71 -13.86
N ALA A 57 -10.97 17.89 -14.45
CA ALA A 57 -10.63 16.57 -14.94
C ALA A 57 -9.59 16.63 -16.08
N TYR A 58 -9.70 17.60 -16.99
CA TYR A 58 -8.71 17.84 -18.03
C TYR A 58 -7.32 18.11 -17.45
N PHE A 59 -7.21 19.00 -16.47
CA PHE A 59 -5.92 19.28 -15.82
C PHE A 59 -5.39 18.08 -15.02
N ASP A 60 -6.26 17.28 -14.41
CA ASP A 60 -5.86 16.04 -13.72
C ASP A 60 -5.42 14.93 -14.70
N SER A 61 -5.79 15.00 -16.01
CA SER A 61 -5.33 14.06 -17.03
C SER A 61 -3.87 14.25 -17.45
N LEU A 62 -3.29 15.40 -17.15
CA LEU A 62 -1.94 15.84 -17.53
C LEU A 62 -1.75 15.99 -19.08
N LYS A 63 -2.82 15.89 -19.89
CA LYS A 63 -2.72 16.03 -21.34
C LYS A 63 -2.28 17.45 -21.77
N TRP A 64 -2.57 18.44 -20.93
CA TRP A 64 -2.13 19.83 -21.11
C TRP A 64 -0.60 20.00 -21.00
N TYR A 65 0.14 19.02 -20.49
CA TYR A 65 1.61 19.06 -20.41
C TYR A 65 2.28 19.24 -21.76
N ARG A 66 1.68 18.74 -22.84
CA ARG A 66 2.19 18.92 -24.19
C ARG A 66 2.39 20.40 -24.53
N GLU A 67 1.42 21.25 -24.21
CA GLU A 67 1.47 22.66 -24.50
C GLU A 67 2.45 23.39 -23.57
N ILE A 68 2.53 22.95 -22.32
CA ILE A 68 3.47 23.50 -21.34
C ILE A 68 4.92 23.15 -21.69
N TYR A 69 5.17 21.94 -22.17
CA TYR A 69 6.51 21.51 -22.63
C TYR A 69 7.05 22.45 -23.73
N MET A 70 6.20 22.89 -24.65
CA MET A 70 6.60 23.75 -25.77
C MET A 70 7.02 25.15 -25.34
N ILE A 71 6.52 25.66 -24.21
CA ILE A 71 6.78 27.02 -23.70
C ILE A 71 7.65 27.04 -22.44
N SER A 72 7.87 25.91 -21.79
CA SER A 72 8.81 25.78 -20.70
C SER A 72 10.22 25.75 -21.27
N ALA A 73 10.82 26.93 -21.49
CA ALA A 73 12.20 27.03 -21.92
C ALA A 73 13.12 26.26 -20.97
N GLU A 74 14.08 25.52 -21.52
CA GLU A 74 15.13 24.80 -20.81
C GLU A 74 15.69 25.62 -19.66
N GLY A 75 15.41 25.20 -18.46
CA GLY A 75 15.95 25.86 -17.29
C GLY A 75 15.18 25.61 -16.01
N ALA A 76 15.11 24.35 -15.57
CA ALA A 76 15.05 24.05 -14.14
C ALA A 76 16.32 24.60 -13.47
N ARG A 77 16.47 25.92 -13.45
CA ARG A 77 17.51 26.60 -12.69
C ARG A 77 16.98 26.72 -11.26
N ASN A 78 17.61 25.97 -10.36
CA ASN A 78 17.48 26.09 -8.92
C ASN A 78 16.10 25.72 -8.35
N HIS A 79 16.02 24.55 -7.71
CA HIS A 79 14.92 24.06 -6.89
C HIS A 79 13.63 23.59 -7.61
N GLY A 80 13.69 23.17 -8.87
CA GLY A 80 12.55 22.53 -9.56
C GLY A 80 11.40 23.50 -9.91
N LEU A 81 11.59 24.80 -9.89
CA LEU A 81 10.62 25.78 -10.34
C LEU A 81 10.76 26.00 -11.84
N LEU A 82 9.68 25.77 -12.60
CA LEU A 82 9.63 26.04 -14.03
C LEU A 82 9.65 27.56 -14.30
N ASN A 83 10.53 28.01 -15.19
CA ASN A 83 10.53 29.38 -15.66
C ASN A 83 9.47 29.53 -16.76
N MET A 84 8.27 29.97 -16.35
CA MET A 84 7.12 30.12 -17.22
C MET A 84 6.49 31.49 -17.05
N PRO A 85 6.54 32.33 -18.11
CA PRO A 85 5.84 33.60 -18.13
C PRO A 85 4.31 33.41 -18.07
N THR A 86 3.64 34.24 -17.29
CA THR A 86 2.19 34.13 -17.11
C THR A 86 1.42 34.36 -18.41
N GLU A 87 1.91 35.24 -19.28
CA GLU A 87 1.28 35.55 -20.58
C GLU A 87 1.36 34.31 -21.50
N GLU A 88 2.51 33.70 -21.61
CA GLU A 88 2.71 32.48 -22.42
C GLU A 88 1.85 31.30 -21.92
N PHE A 89 1.66 31.18 -20.61
CA PHE A 89 0.75 30.19 -20.05
C PHE A 89 -0.69 30.40 -20.54
N PHE A 90 -1.17 31.64 -20.56
CA PHE A 90 -2.54 31.95 -21.02
C PHE A 90 -2.70 31.87 -22.54
N ASP A 91 -1.62 31.93 -23.31
CA ASP A 91 -1.62 31.77 -24.76
C ASP A 91 -1.58 30.30 -25.21
N THR A 92 -1.43 29.34 -24.28
CA THR A 92 -1.48 27.91 -24.61
C THR A 92 -2.81 27.52 -25.21
N LYS A 93 -2.77 26.64 -26.22
CA LYS A 93 -3.96 26.17 -26.94
C LYS A 93 -4.34 24.78 -26.53
N HIS A 94 -5.58 24.62 -26.09
CA HIS A 94 -6.11 23.33 -25.64
C HIS A 94 -7.29 22.91 -26.53
N TYR A 95 -7.28 21.66 -27.00
CA TYR A 95 -8.36 21.09 -27.79
C TYR A 95 -9.41 20.50 -26.85
N LEU A 96 -10.56 21.14 -26.78
CA LEU A 96 -11.66 20.78 -25.87
C LEU A 96 -12.97 20.75 -26.66
N PRO A 97 -13.97 19.92 -26.29
CA PRO A 97 -15.30 19.98 -26.85
C PRO A 97 -15.89 21.40 -26.68
N GLU A 98 -16.46 21.95 -27.75
CA GLU A 98 -17.11 23.29 -27.68
C GLU A 98 -18.42 23.23 -26.90
N ASN A 99 -19.13 22.10 -26.95
CA ASN A 99 -20.43 21.94 -26.31
C ASN A 99 -20.25 21.69 -24.80
N THR A 100 -20.75 22.65 -24.00
CA THR A 100 -20.69 22.54 -22.53
C THR A 100 -21.55 21.43 -21.97
N GLU A 101 -22.59 20.95 -22.65
CA GLU A 101 -23.34 19.75 -22.23
C GLU A 101 -22.52 18.47 -22.39
N GLU A 102 -21.70 18.39 -23.44
CA GLU A 102 -20.76 17.30 -23.63
C GLU A 102 -19.69 17.32 -22.54
N GLN A 103 -19.11 18.49 -22.26
CA GLN A 103 -18.17 18.69 -21.17
C GLN A 103 -18.75 18.20 -19.84
N ARG A 104 -19.99 18.58 -19.53
CA ARG A 104 -20.68 18.18 -18.31
C ARG A 104 -20.89 16.67 -18.23
N LYS A 105 -21.31 16.02 -19.32
CA LYS A 105 -21.49 14.56 -19.35
C LYS A 105 -20.19 13.83 -19.07
N ILE A 106 -19.08 14.28 -19.63
CA ILE A 106 -17.76 13.72 -19.36
C ILE A 106 -17.37 13.92 -17.90
N ALA A 107 -17.55 15.15 -17.38
CA ALA A 107 -17.26 15.46 -15.99
C ALA A 107 -18.09 14.62 -15.00
N ASP A 108 -19.41 14.54 -15.19
CA ASP A 108 -20.32 13.76 -14.34
C ASP A 108 -19.96 12.28 -14.33
N PHE A 109 -19.56 11.74 -15.48
CA PHE A 109 -19.10 10.36 -15.59
C PHE A 109 -17.82 10.13 -14.80
N LEU A 110 -16.81 10.99 -14.94
CA LEU A 110 -15.53 10.87 -14.22
C LEU A 110 -15.72 11.08 -12.71
N ILE A 111 -16.55 12.03 -12.28
CA ILE A 111 -16.91 12.25 -10.87
C ILE A 111 -17.61 11.01 -10.29
N THR A 112 -18.49 10.38 -11.07
CA THR A 112 -19.17 9.16 -10.63
C THR A 112 -18.17 8.00 -10.42
N LEU A 113 -17.17 7.86 -11.30
CA LEU A 113 -16.11 6.88 -11.13
C LEU A 113 -15.25 7.19 -9.88
N GLU A 114 -14.93 8.47 -9.65
CA GLU A 114 -14.14 8.89 -8.48
C GLU A 114 -14.87 8.57 -7.17
N ARG A 115 -16.15 8.93 -7.06
CA ARG A 115 -17.00 8.56 -5.91
C ARG A 115 -17.07 7.04 -5.69
N ARG A 116 -17.08 6.27 -6.78
CA ARG A 116 -17.08 4.80 -6.70
C ARG A 116 -15.76 4.25 -6.19
N ILE A 117 -14.63 4.84 -6.59
CA ILE A 117 -13.29 4.52 -6.06
C ILE A 117 -13.23 4.82 -4.56
N GLU A 118 -13.64 6.02 -4.15
CA GLU A 118 -13.67 6.42 -2.74
C GLU A 118 -14.55 5.51 -1.87
N ALA A 119 -15.74 5.16 -2.36
CA ALA A 119 -16.64 4.23 -1.67
C ALA A 119 -16.06 2.83 -1.57
N GLN A 120 -15.37 2.35 -2.63
CA GLN A 120 -14.73 1.05 -2.63
C GLN A 120 -13.51 1.02 -1.69
N GLN A 121 -12.72 2.11 -1.63
CA GLN A 121 -11.62 2.27 -0.68
C GLN A 121 -12.14 2.23 0.77
N SER A 122 -13.18 3.00 1.06
CA SER A 122 -13.83 3.00 2.38
C SER A 122 -14.34 1.61 2.78
N LEU A 123 -14.88 0.83 1.83
CA LEU A 123 -15.29 -0.55 2.08
C LEU A 123 -14.09 -1.43 2.47
N VAL A 124 -12.97 -1.32 1.76
CA VAL A 124 -11.74 -2.07 2.08
C VAL A 124 -11.25 -1.73 3.50
N ASP A 125 -11.20 -0.44 3.82
CA ASP A 125 -10.72 0.02 5.13
C ASP A 125 -11.64 -0.45 6.27
N ASN A 126 -12.95 -0.41 6.06
CA ASN A 126 -13.94 -0.93 7.01
C ASN A 126 -13.84 -2.45 7.19
N LEU A 127 -13.62 -3.21 6.11
CA LEU A 127 -13.43 -4.66 6.20
C LEU A 127 -12.14 -5.01 6.96
N LYS A 128 -11.04 -4.31 6.71
CA LYS A 128 -9.78 -4.48 7.47
C LYS A 128 -9.97 -4.16 8.96
N LYS A 129 -10.70 -3.08 9.27
CA LYS A 129 -11.03 -2.70 10.64
C LYS A 129 -11.92 -3.75 11.31
N TYR A 130 -12.92 -4.25 10.59
CA TYR A 130 -13.80 -5.32 11.05
C TYR A 130 -13.00 -6.59 11.37
N LYS A 131 -12.12 -7.04 10.44
CA LYS A 131 -11.23 -8.19 10.68
C LYS A 131 -10.45 -8.05 11.99
N ARG A 132 -9.77 -6.91 12.20
CA ARG A 132 -9.03 -6.67 13.45
C ARG A 132 -9.91 -6.74 14.69
N GLY A 133 -11.12 -6.17 14.64
CA GLY A 133 -12.06 -6.23 15.76
C GLY A 133 -12.52 -7.65 16.07
N VAL A 134 -12.79 -8.44 15.04
CA VAL A 134 -13.19 -9.85 15.14
C VAL A 134 -12.05 -10.70 15.69
N MET A 135 -10.82 -10.55 15.18
CA MET A 135 -9.65 -11.28 15.68
C MET A 135 -9.44 -11.03 17.16
N ARG A 136 -9.47 -9.76 17.59
CA ARG A 136 -9.39 -9.43 19.02
C ARG A 136 -10.50 -10.06 19.87
N ALA A 137 -11.74 -10.10 19.36
CA ALA A 137 -12.84 -10.73 20.07
C ALA A 137 -12.66 -12.25 20.18
N ILE A 138 -12.15 -12.89 19.14
CA ILE A 138 -11.85 -14.33 19.11
C ILE A 138 -10.71 -14.65 20.11
N PHE A 139 -9.54 -14.05 19.93
CA PHE A 139 -8.33 -14.42 20.67
C PHE A 139 -8.32 -13.93 22.12
N ARG A 140 -9.15 -12.96 22.48
CA ARG A 140 -9.35 -12.51 23.87
C ARG A 140 -10.54 -13.18 24.56
N GLY A 141 -11.06 -14.27 24.01
CA GLY A 141 -12.11 -15.10 24.63
C GLY A 141 -13.50 -14.44 24.73
N LYS A 142 -13.75 -13.39 23.93
CA LYS A 142 -15.03 -12.65 23.93
C LYS A 142 -16.00 -13.07 22.83
N ALA A 143 -15.59 -13.99 21.95
CA ALA A 143 -16.41 -14.40 20.81
C ALA A 143 -17.18 -15.69 21.10
N ILE A 144 -18.42 -15.73 20.62
CA ILE A 144 -19.36 -16.88 20.71
C ILE A 144 -18.92 -18.08 19.83
N LEU A 145 -17.77 -18.00 19.16
CA LEU A 145 -17.25 -19.08 18.29
C LEU A 145 -16.77 -20.31 19.07
N PHE A 146 -16.59 -20.17 20.38
CA PHE A 146 -16.18 -21.26 21.25
C PHE A 146 -17.36 -21.72 22.09
N SER A 147 -17.55 -23.04 22.14
CA SER A 147 -18.54 -23.65 23.03
C SER A 147 -17.94 -23.80 24.44
N GLU A 148 -18.82 -23.96 25.44
CA GLU A 148 -18.39 -24.29 26.82
C GLU A 148 -17.58 -25.59 26.89
N THR A 149 -17.69 -26.46 25.88
CA THR A 149 -16.99 -27.72 25.78
C THR A 149 -15.62 -27.62 25.09
N THR A 150 -15.24 -26.43 24.57
CA THR A 150 -13.94 -26.21 23.91
C THR A 150 -12.81 -26.46 24.88
N LYS A 151 -11.91 -27.37 24.51
CA LYS A 151 -10.73 -27.69 25.32
C LYS A 151 -9.59 -26.76 24.93
N TRP A 152 -9.02 -26.09 25.92
CA TRP A 152 -7.88 -25.18 25.76
C TRP A 152 -6.62 -25.81 26.31
N LYS A 153 -5.51 -25.62 25.65
CA LYS A 153 -4.17 -26.05 26.07
C LYS A 153 -3.23 -24.85 26.02
N SER A 154 -2.53 -24.59 27.12
CA SER A 154 -1.44 -23.61 27.13
C SER A 154 -0.21 -24.19 26.42
N VAL A 155 0.27 -23.49 25.40
CA VAL A 155 1.30 -23.96 24.48
C VAL A 155 2.41 -22.93 24.36
N ARG A 156 3.65 -23.36 24.64
CA ARG A 156 4.84 -22.58 24.32
C ARG A 156 5.27 -22.91 22.89
N LEU A 157 5.42 -21.89 22.04
CA LEU A 157 5.70 -22.13 20.61
C LEU A 157 6.98 -22.92 20.38
N GLY A 158 8.01 -22.74 21.21
CA GLY A 158 9.27 -23.48 21.13
C GLY A 158 9.14 -24.99 21.26
N ASP A 159 8.10 -25.48 21.95
CA ASP A 159 7.86 -26.90 22.17
C ASP A 159 7.04 -27.52 21.02
N GLU A 160 6.14 -26.75 20.42
CA GLU A 160 5.19 -27.23 19.40
C GLU A 160 5.57 -26.88 17.96
N CYS A 161 6.62 -26.11 17.75
CA CYS A 161 7.05 -25.69 16.41
C CYS A 161 8.54 -25.98 16.17
N THR A 162 8.91 -26.10 14.91
CA THR A 162 10.30 -25.99 14.47
C THR A 162 10.56 -24.61 13.86
N PHE A 163 11.77 -24.09 14.06
CA PHE A 163 12.13 -22.73 13.68
C PHE A 163 13.47 -22.72 12.95
N PHE A 164 13.57 -21.88 11.94
CA PHE A 164 14.85 -21.50 11.36
C PHE A 164 14.76 -20.11 10.74
N SER A 165 15.87 -19.37 10.79
CA SER A 165 16.08 -18.16 10.01
C SER A 165 17.04 -18.44 8.88
N GLY A 166 16.96 -17.63 7.85
CA GLY A 166 17.92 -17.68 6.75
C GLY A 166 19.15 -16.81 6.99
N GLY A 167 19.76 -16.40 5.90
CA GLY A 167 20.88 -15.48 5.88
C GLY A 167 21.01 -14.79 4.53
N THR A 168 21.86 -13.80 4.46
CA THR A 168 22.10 -13.03 3.22
C THR A 168 23.47 -13.41 2.67
N PRO A 169 23.57 -13.81 1.39
CA PRO A 169 24.86 -13.94 0.72
C PRO A 169 25.61 -12.61 0.74
N ARG A 170 26.93 -12.64 0.56
CA ARG A 170 27.75 -11.43 0.52
C ARG A 170 27.26 -10.51 -0.62
N SER A 171 26.81 -9.32 -0.27
CA SER A 171 26.26 -8.35 -1.24
C SER A 171 27.31 -7.81 -2.23
N THR A 172 28.59 -7.91 -1.89
CA THR A 172 29.71 -7.53 -2.74
C THR A 172 30.03 -8.55 -3.82
N ASP A 173 29.50 -9.77 -3.73
CA ASP A 173 29.70 -10.83 -4.71
C ASP A 173 28.47 -10.99 -5.60
N SER A 174 28.54 -10.38 -6.77
CA SER A 174 27.46 -10.41 -7.76
C SER A 174 27.17 -11.80 -8.32
N SER A 175 28.11 -12.76 -8.22
CA SER A 175 27.90 -14.13 -8.68
C SER A 175 26.86 -14.92 -7.87
N PHE A 176 26.52 -14.45 -6.67
CA PHE A 176 25.51 -15.05 -5.82
C PHE A 176 24.09 -14.61 -6.16
N TYR A 177 23.92 -13.61 -7.04
CA TYR A 177 22.64 -13.01 -7.37
C TYR A 177 22.33 -13.14 -8.87
N GLY A 178 21.05 -12.95 -9.23
CA GLY A 178 20.59 -12.98 -10.62
C GLY A 178 20.30 -14.40 -11.14
N GLY A 179 20.19 -15.39 -10.28
CA GLY A 179 19.77 -16.76 -10.61
C GLY A 179 18.26 -16.94 -10.68
N GLU A 180 17.79 -18.15 -10.38
CA GLU A 180 16.37 -18.52 -10.46
C GLU A 180 15.69 -18.72 -9.09
N ILE A 181 16.45 -18.72 -7.98
CA ILE A 181 15.92 -18.95 -6.64
C ILE A 181 15.39 -17.63 -6.07
N PRO A 182 14.06 -17.46 -5.89
CA PRO A 182 13.51 -16.24 -5.30
C PRO A 182 14.14 -15.97 -3.92
N PHE A 183 14.57 -14.72 -3.67
CA PHE A 183 15.17 -14.33 -2.40
C PHE A 183 14.25 -13.39 -1.65
N ILE A 184 13.48 -13.95 -0.71
CA ILE A 184 12.44 -13.25 0.05
C ILE A 184 13.09 -12.46 1.18
N ARG A 185 12.88 -11.14 1.18
CA ARG A 185 13.30 -10.22 2.25
C ARG A 185 12.11 -9.85 3.12
N SER A 186 12.37 -9.35 4.33
CA SER A 186 11.32 -9.01 5.30
C SER A 186 10.24 -8.06 4.78
N GLY A 187 10.58 -7.15 3.86
CA GLY A 187 9.59 -6.28 3.21
C GLY A 187 8.70 -6.97 2.18
N GLU A 188 9.01 -8.21 1.80
CA GLU A 188 8.33 -8.96 0.72
C GLU A 188 7.53 -10.15 1.24
N ILE A 189 7.40 -10.34 2.55
CA ILE A 189 6.75 -11.53 3.15
C ILE A 189 5.29 -11.72 2.73
N HIS A 190 4.60 -10.67 2.33
CA HIS A 190 3.20 -10.70 1.84
C HIS A 190 3.11 -10.90 0.32
N GLY A 191 4.25 -10.92 -0.37
CA GLY A 191 4.31 -10.92 -1.83
C GLY A 191 4.28 -12.33 -2.44
N ALA A 192 3.69 -12.42 -3.63
CA ALA A 192 3.82 -13.58 -4.51
C ALA A 192 5.01 -13.46 -5.47
N LYS A 193 5.84 -12.42 -5.32
CA LYS A 193 7.03 -12.14 -6.14
C LYS A 193 8.09 -11.47 -5.27
N THR A 194 9.34 -11.60 -5.68
CA THR A 194 10.49 -10.93 -5.07
C THR A 194 11.30 -10.20 -6.14
N GLU A 195 12.03 -9.16 -5.73
CA GLU A 195 12.90 -8.40 -6.63
C GLU A 195 14.25 -9.09 -6.86
N LEU A 196 14.73 -9.83 -5.85
CA LEU A 196 16.05 -10.46 -5.91
C LEU A 196 15.91 -11.97 -6.07
N PHE A 197 16.88 -12.53 -6.79
CA PHE A 197 17.02 -13.96 -6.99
C PHE A 197 18.45 -14.39 -6.65
N LEU A 198 18.62 -15.58 -6.07
CA LEU A 198 19.92 -16.18 -5.80
C LEU A 198 20.26 -17.20 -6.89
N THR A 199 21.57 -17.36 -7.12
CA THR A 199 22.12 -18.51 -7.83
C THR A 199 22.20 -19.71 -6.90
N ASP A 200 22.44 -20.92 -7.43
CA ASP A 200 22.72 -22.11 -6.65
C ASP A 200 23.93 -21.92 -5.73
N ASP A 201 24.96 -21.26 -6.22
CA ASP A 201 26.14 -20.89 -5.43
C ASP A 201 25.80 -19.88 -4.32
N GLY A 202 24.94 -18.89 -4.61
CA GLY A 202 24.45 -17.94 -3.61
C GLY A 202 23.70 -18.63 -2.48
N LEU A 203 22.90 -19.64 -2.76
CA LEU A 203 22.25 -20.47 -1.75
C LEU A 203 23.27 -21.36 -1.02
N LYS A 204 24.12 -22.07 -1.75
CA LYS A 204 25.05 -23.05 -1.22
C LYS A 204 26.13 -22.47 -0.34
N TYR A 205 26.67 -21.31 -0.71
CA TYR A 205 27.80 -20.68 0.00
C TYR A 205 27.37 -19.56 0.96
N SER A 206 26.08 -19.52 1.30
CA SER A 206 25.56 -18.60 2.31
C SER A 206 24.77 -19.33 3.40
N SER A 207 24.28 -18.57 4.38
CA SER A 207 23.34 -19.07 5.40
C SER A 207 21.87 -18.89 5.01
N ALA A 208 21.56 -18.51 3.76
CA ALA A 208 20.21 -18.49 3.25
C ALA A 208 19.58 -19.88 3.32
N LYS A 209 18.30 -19.94 3.65
CA LYS A 209 17.56 -21.22 3.79
C LYS A 209 16.28 -21.19 3.01
N LEU A 210 15.93 -22.33 2.44
CA LEU A 210 14.71 -22.48 1.64
C LEU A 210 13.48 -22.58 2.53
N VAL A 211 12.45 -21.87 2.15
CA VAL A 211 11.07 -22.05 2.58
C VAL A 211 10.24 -22.54 1.40
N SER A 212 9.17 -23.24 1.69
CA SER A 212 8.21 -23.68 0.69
C SER A 212 6.97 -22.82 0.74
N LYS A 213 6.30 -22.70 -0.40
CA LYS A 213 4.95 -22.16 -0.44
C LYS A 213 4.09 -22.84 0.61
N GLY A 214 3.41 -22.08 1.43
CA GLY A 214 2.62 -22.55 2.55
C GLY A 214 3.37 -22.52 3.90
N ASP A 215 4.66 -22.26 3.97
CA ASP A 215 5.36 -22.07 5.25
C ASP A 215 4.93 -20.77 5.93
N LEU A 216 4.79 -20.81 7.25
CA LEU A 216 4.53 -19.61 8.06
C LEU A 216 5.85 -18.87 8.28
N ILE A 217 5.88 -17.59 7.93
CA ILE A 217 7.06 -16.74 8.02
C ILE A 217 6.74 -15.46 8.81
N VAL A 218 7.71 -15.02 9.61
CA VAL A 218 7.60 -13.80 10.45
C VAL A 218 8.80 -12.91 10.17
N ALA A 219 8.55 -11.63 9.94
CA ALA A 219 9.61 -10.63 9.85
C ALA A 219 10.09 -10.23 11.25
N LEU A 220 11.40 -10.32 11.46
CA LEU A 220 12.02 -10.01 12.76
C LEU A 220 12.51 -8.58 12.86
N TYR A 221 12.89 -7.95 11.73
CA TYR A 221 13.63 -6.68 11.73
C TYR A 221 12.99 -5.63 10.82
N GLY A 222 13.30 -4.36 11.12
CA GLY A 222 12.95 -3.21 10.31
C GLY A 222 11.49 -2.77 10.47
N ALA A 223 11.00 -2.01 9.49
CA ALA A 223 9.65 -1.45 9.50
C ALA A 223 8.54 -2.53 9.47
N THR A 224 8.88 -3.74 9.03
CA THR A 224 7.97 -4.89 8.98
C THR A 224 8.10 -5.83 10.19
N SER A 225 8.84 -5.43 11.23
CA SER A 225 9.00 -6.26 12.44
C SER A 225 7.65 -6.70 13.00
N GLY A 226 7.51 -8.01 13.26
CA GLY A 226 6.27 -8.62 13.73
C GLY A 226 5.21 -8.88 12.67
N GLU A 227 5.43 -8.49 11.41
CA GLU A 227 4.55 -8.93 10.31
C GLU A 227 4.67 -10.44 10.13
N VAL A 228 3.55 -11.08 9.83
CA VAL A 228 3.45 -12.53 9.68
C VAL A 228 2.59 -12.87 8.47
N ASP A 229 3.01 -13.87 7.70
CA ASP A 229 2.20 -14.40 6.60
C ASP A 229 2.55 -15.86 6.28
N ILE A 230 1.72 -16.47 5.44
CA ILE A 230 2.00 -17.75 4.80
C ILE A 230 2.71 -17.46 3.47
N SER A 231 3.91 -17.99 3.28
CA SER A 231 4.66 -17.81 2.05
C SER A 231 3.86 -18.21 0.83
N GLN A 232 3.76 -17.33 -0.15
CA GLN A 232 3.03 -17.57 -1.40
C GLN A 232 3.89 -18.24 -2.48
N ILE A 233 5.22 -18.31 -2.26
CA ILE A 233 6.22 -18.85 -3.19
C ILE A 233 7.21 -19.73 -2.48
N ASP A 234 7.83 -20.64 -3.21
CA ASP A 234 9.08 -21.29 -2.81
C ASP A 234 10.23 -20.28 -2.96
N GLY A 235 11.18 -20.27 -2.04
CA GLY A 235 12.31 -19.34 -2.13
C GLY A 235 13.25 -19.43 -0.94
N ALA A 236 14.34 -18.70 -1.02
CA ALA A 236 15.30 -18.55 0.08
C ALA A 236 14.93 -17.31 0.92
N ILE A 237 15.13 -17.39 2.23
CA ILE A 237 14.89 -16.30 3.17
C ILE A 237 16.20 -15.76 3.75
N ASN A 238 16.19 -14.47 4.09
CA ASN A 238 17.31 -13.83 4.78
C ASN A 238 17.21 -13.98 6.31
N GLN A 239 18.20 -13.46 7.04
CA GLN A 239 18.25 -13.49 8.52
C GLN A 239 17.14 -12.67 9.20
N ALA A 240 16.48 -11.78 8.46
CA ALA A 240 15.38 -10.97 8.98
C ALA A 240 14.03 -11.71 8.96
N ILE A 241 14.00 -12.93 8.45
CA ILE A 241 12.80 -13.76 8.40
C ILE A 241 13.01 -15.02 9.24
N LEU A 242 12.02 -15.34 10.07
CA LEU A 242 11.89 -16.57 10.82
C LEU A 242 10.81 -17.44 10.18
N CYS A 243 11.16 -18.64 9.74
CA CYS A 243 10.20 -19.66 9.35
C CYS A 243 9.75 -20.45 10.59
N ILE A 244 8.44 -20.67 10.70
CA ILE A 244 7.79 -21.41 11.77
C ILE A 244 7.01 -22.56 11.16
N ARG A 245 7.33 -23.79 11.55
CA ARG A 245 6.60 -24.99 11.14
C ARG A 245 5.97 -25.65 12.36
N PRO A 246 4.68 -25.39 12.62
CA PRO A 246 3.97 -26.02 13.73
C PRO A 246 3.81 -27.54 13.49
N LYS A 247 3.84 -28.32 14.57
CA LYS A 247 3.68 -29.77 14.54
C LYS A 247 2.21 -30.20 14.64
N LEU A 248 1.49 -29.61 15.60
CA LEU A 248 0.11 -29.97 15.90
C LEU A 248 -0.86 -28.79 15.73
N VAL A 249 -0.40 -27.55 15.96
CA VAL A 249 -1.22 -26.36 15.80
C VAL A 249 -1.48 -26.09 14.33
N ASN A 250 -2.73 -25.72 13.99
CA ASN A 250 -3.05 -25.33 12.62
C ASN A 250 -2.24 -24.08 12.24
N ARG A 251 -1.55 -24.14 11.11
CA ARG A 251 -0.63 -23.09 10.64
C ARG A 251 -1.32 -21.77 10.39
N THR A 252 -2.47 -21.81 9.76
CA THR A 252 -3.24 -20.59 9.44
C THR A 252 -3.85 -19.99 10.71
N PHE A 253 -4.29 -20.82 11.65
CA PHE A 253 -4.70 -20.36 12.97
C PHE A 253 -3.55 -19.64 13.68
N LEU A 254 -2.36 -20.23 13.69
CA LEU A 254 -1.17 -19.63 14.29
C LEU A 254 -0.79 -18.31 13.61
N LYS A 255 -0.93 -18.21 12.29
CA LYS A 255 -0.75 -16.94 11.55
C LYS A 255 -1.69 -15.87 12.12
N TYR A 256 -2.98 -16.14 12.22
CA TYR A 256 -3.95 -15.15 12.74
C TYR A 256 -3.72 -14.79 14.20
N LEU A 257 -3.31 -15.75 15.02
CA LEU A 257 -2.99 -15.53 16.43
C LEU A 257 -1.77 -14.60 16.58
N LEU A 258 -0.72 -14.81 15.79
CA LEU A 258 0.47 -13.94 15.77
C LEU A 258 0.15 -12.57 15.18
N GLU A 259 -0.68 -12.49 14.14
CA GLU A 259 -1.16 -11.22 13.55
C GLU A 259 -1.91 -10.36 14.60
N ASP A 260 -2.81 -10.96 15.38
CA ASP A 260 -3.52 -10.24 16.46
C ASP A 260 -2.58 -9.82 17.60
N SER A 261 -1.63 -10.68 17.95
CA SER A 261 -0.71 -10.47 19.06
C SER A 261 0.47 -9.54 18.73
N LYS A 262 0.63 -9.12 17.48
CA LYS A 262 1.78 -8.34 17.00
C LYS A 262 2.04 -7.11 17.87
N ASP A 263 1.04 -6.26 18.07
CA ASP A 263 1.20 -5.02 18.83
C ASP A 263 1.61 -5.29 20.28
N ASP A 264 1.01 -6.31 20.92
CA ASP A 264 1.33 -6.70 22.28
C ASP A 264 2.76 -7.26 22.40
N ILE A 265 3.19 -8.06 21.42
CA ILE A 265 4.57 -8.58 21.33
C ILE A 265 5.56 -7.43 21.17
N LEU A 266 5.32 -6.52 20.22
CA LEU A 266 6.18 -5.37 19.98
C LEU A 266 6.26 -4.46 21.21
N ASN A 267 5.13 -4.14 21.82
CA ASN A 267 5.08 -3.29 23.01
C ASN A 267 5.78 -3.95 24.22
N THR A 268 5.70 -5.28 24.37
CA THR A 268 6.32 -5.97 25.50
C THR A 268 7.84 -6.08 25.34
N TYR A 269 8.33 -6.38 24.15
CA TYR A 269 9.72 -6.77 23.94
C TYR A 269 10.59 -5.69 23.27
N LEU A 270 9.97 -4.63 22.70
CA LEU A 270 10.71 -3.54 22.05
C LEU A 270 10.74 -2.22 22.85
N GLN A 271 10.27 -2.22 24.10
CA GLN A 271 10.41 -1.06 24.99
C GLN A 271 11.87 -0.88 25.39
N GLY A 272 12.49 0.20 24.92
CA GLY A 272 13.87 0.57 25.30
C GLY A 272 14.85 0.78 24.16
N GLY A 273 14.39 0.99 22.92
CA GLY A 273 15.25 1.44 21.81
C GLY A 273 15.99 0.33 21.05
N GLN A 274 15.77 -0.94 21.35
CA GLN A 274 16.24 -2.06 20.54
C GLN A 274 15.10 -2.59 19.67
N GLY A 275 15.02 -2.10 18.44
CA GLY A 275 13.90 -2.27 17.52
C GLY A 275 13.77 -3.60 16.80
N ASN A 276 14.31 -4.72 17.32
CA ASN A 276 14.30 -5.99 16.59
C ASN A 276 13.73 -7.13 17.43
N LEU A 277 12.78 -7.87 16.87
CA LEU A 277 12.38 -9.16 17.42
C LEU A 277 13.48 -10.18 17.22
N SER A 278 13.61 -11.13 18.15
CA SER A 278 14.48 -12.28 18.01
C SER A 278 13.69 -13.58 17.86
N ALA A 279 14.30 -14.58 17.24
CA ALA A 279 13.71 -15.92 17.18
C ALA A 279 13.43 -16.48 18.57
N GLU A 280 14.25 -16.13 19.56
CA GLU A 280 14.09 -16.57 20.93
C GLU A 280 12.86 -15.98 21.61
N ILE A 281 12.54 -14.68 21.34
CA ILE A 281 11.30 -14.06 21.81
C ILE A 281 10.09 -14.85 21.26
N ILE A 282 10.06 -15.12 19.95
CA ILE A 282 8.95 -15.84 19.31
C ILE A 282 8.81 -17.27 19.87
N LYS A 283 9.91 -17.99 20.08
CA LYS A 283 9.90 -19.35 20.68
C LYS A 283 9.33 -19.36 22.10
N ASN A 284 9.57 -18.30 22.87
CA ASN A 284 9.14 -18.20 24.27
C ASN A 284 7.72 -17.72 24.43
N LEU A 285 7.02 -17.31 23.36
CA LEU A 285 5.60 -16.95 23.45
C LEU A 285 4.77 -18.15 23.88
N VAL A 286 3.85 -17.89 24.78
CA VAL A 286 2.89 -18.87 25.31
C VAL A 286 1.49 -18.40 24.95
N PHE A 287 0.72 -19.29 24.35
CA PHE A 287 -0.67 -19.03 23.96
C PHE A 287 -1.59 -20.14 24.45
N ASP A 288 -2.81 -19.76 24.81
CA ASP A 288 -3.89 -20.71 25.02
C ASP A 288 -4.52 -21.04 23.65
N ILE A 289 -4.40 -22.30 23.26
CA ILE A 289 -4.81 -22.79 21.94
C ILE A 289 -5.99 -23.73 22.11
N PRO A 290 -7.12 -23.52 21.36
CA PRO A 290 -8.27 -24.39 21.45
C PRO A 290 -8.04 -25.71 20.69
N ASP A 291 -8.96 -26.66 20.84
CA ASP A 291 -8.95 -27.90 20.07
C ASP A 291 -9.00 -27.68 18.55
N ASP A 292 -8.60 -28.70 17.77
CA ASP A 292 -8.45 -28.63 16.30
C ASP A 292 -9.73 -28.19 15.58
N ARG A 293 -10.90 -28.64 16.10
CA ARG A 293 -12.20 -28.24 15.51
C ARG A 293 -12.44 -26.74 15.64
N SER A 294 -12.14 -26.21 16.80
CA SER A 294 -12.27 -24.77 17.08
C SER A 294 -11.23 -23.95 16.30
N GLN A 295 -9.99 -24.45 16.17
CA GLN A 295 -8.98 -23.82 15.30
C GLN A 295 -9.46 -23.73 13.86
N SER A 296 -10.00 -24.84 13.30
CA SER A 296 -10.54 -24.87 11.93
C SER A 296 -11.70 -23.91 11.74
N ALA A 297 -12.63 -23.84 12.69
CA ALA A 297 -13.76 -22.90 12.61
C ALA A 297 -13.30 -21.43 12.60
N VAL A 298 -12.27 -21.09 13.38
CA VAL A 298 -11.67 -19.75 13.36
C VAL A 298 -11.01 -19.46 12.03
N VAL A 299 -10.25 -20.41 11.48
CA VAL A 299 -9.58 -20.27 10.17
C VAL A 299 -10.61 -20.04 9.08
N ASP A 300 -11.62 -20.90 8.98
CA ASP A 300 -12.67 -20.80 7.94
C ASP A 300 -13.35 -19.43 7.98
N PHE A 301 -13.64 -18.93 9.17
CA PHE A 301 -14.29 -17.64 9.34
C PHE A 301 -13.38 -16.47 8.96
N LEU A 302 -12.12 -16.46 9.39
CA LEU A 302 -11.18 -15.39 9.08
C LEU A 302 -10.73 -15.40 7.62
N ASP A 303 -10.55 -16.57 7.03
CA ASP A 303 -10.25 -16.74 5.60
C ASP A 303 -11.39 -16.20 4.72
N MET A 304 -12.65 -16.39 5.13
CA MET A 304 -13.80 -15.79 4.43
C MET A 304 -13.72 -14.25 4.43
N ILE A 305 -13.29 -13.64 5.54
CA ILE A 305 -13.12 -12.19 5.62
C ILE A 305 -11.95 -11.76 4.73
N ASP A 306 -10.82 -12.46 4.75
CA ASP A 306 -9.65 -12.16 3.92
C ASP A 306 -9.96 -12.28 2.43
N GLN A 307 -10.71 -13.29 2.02
CA GLN A 307 -11.21 -13.42 0.65
C GLN A 307 -12.08 -12.22 0.23
N ARG A 308 -12.93 -11.73 1.13
CA ARG A 308 -13.77 -10.56 0.86
C ARG A 308 -12.94 -9.29 0.73
N ILE A 309 -11.92 -9.11 1.57
CA ILE A 309 -10.95 -8.00 1.47
C ILE A 309 -10.21 -8.07 0.14
N SER A 310 -9.67 -9.23 -0.23
CA SER A 310 -8.95 -9.45 -1.48
C SER A 310 -9.81 -9.14 -2.71
N LYS A 311 -11.04 -9.65 -2.76
CA LYS A 311 -11.98 -9.32 -3.85
C LYS A 311 -12.29 -7.83 -3.93
N SER A 312 -12.40 -7.16 -2.77
CA SER A 312 -12.66 -5.72 -2.72
C SER A 312 -11.47 -4.90 -3.19
N LEU A 313 -10.24 -5.34 -2.89
CA LEU A 313 -9.00 -4.72 -3.38
C LEU A 313 -8.86 -4.88 -4.90
N MET A 314 -9.06 -6.07 -5.44
CA MET A 314 -9.02 -6.30 -6.89
C MET A 314 -10.04 -5.43 -7.64
N LYS A 315 -11.24 -5.26 -7.07
CA LYS A 315 -12.27 -4.38 -7.64
C LYS A 315 -11.84 -2.92 -7.60
N LEU A 316 -11.23 -2.47 -6.50
CA LEU A 316 -10.70 -1.12 -6.38
C LEU A 316 -9.65 -0.84 -7.46
N GLU A 317 -8.68 -1.72 -7.61
CA GLU A 317 -7.62 -1.63 -8.62
C GLU A 317 -8.20 -1.62 -10.04
N SER A 318 -9.16 -2.49 -10.33
CA SER A 318 -9.83 -2.54 -11.64
C SER A 318 -10.54 -1.22 -11.98
N ILE A 319 -11.26 -0.61 -11.02
CA ILE A 319 -11.95 0.67 -11.25
C ILE A 319 -10.94 1.81 -11.40
N ALA A 320 -9.86 1.82 -10.62
CA ALA A 320 -8.82 2.83 -10.72
C ALA A 320 -8.09 2.74 -12.08
N THR A 321 -7.77 1.54 -12.54
CA THR A 321 -7.19 1.29 -13.86
C THR A 321 -8.11 1.76 -14.99
N LEU A 322 -9.40 1.43 -14.89
CA LEU A 322 -10.41 1.88 -15.85
C LEU A 322 -10.47 3.41 -15.92
N ARG A 323 -10.52 4.08 -14.76
CA ARG A 323 -10.50 5.56 -14.68
C ARG A 323 -9.26 6.12 -15.38
N SER A 324 -8.08 5.57 -15.10
CA SER A 324 -6.82 6.02 -15.72
C SER A 324 -6.84 5.85 -17.24
N ALA A 325 -7.31 4.72 -17.74
CA ALA A 325 -7.44 4.47 -19.18
C ALA A 325 -8.42 5.45 -19.86
N LEU A 326 -9.57 5.70 -19.21
CA LEU A 326 -10.57 6.65 -19.71
C LEU A 326 -10.03 8.07 -19.72
N MET A 327 -9.28 8.50 -18.70
CA MET A 327 -8.61 9.81 -18.68
C MET A 327 -7.65 9.98 -19.87
N GLN A 328 -6.99 8.90 -20.30
CA GLN A 328 -6.11 8.95 -21.48
C GLN A 328 -6.86 8.96 -22.80
N GLN A 329 -8.07 8.46 -22.87
CA GLN A 329 -8.86 8.38 -24.09
C GLN A 329 -9.81 9.58 -24.29
N LEU A 330 -10.39 10.12 -23.22
CA LEU A 330 -11.35 11.22 -23.27
C LEU A 330 -10.69 12.58 -23.54
N PHE A 331 -9.43 12.73 -23.17
CA PHE A 331 -8.66 13.93 -23.41
C PHE A 331 -7.58 13.64 -24.48
N ILE A 332 -7.64 14.35 -25.59
CA ILE A 332 -6.78 14.15 -26.76
C ILE A 332 -5.53 15.04 -26.68
#